data_b75b520e86984650d1b1174c193531a5
#
_entry.id   b75b520e86984650d1b1174c193531a5
#
_cell.length_a   1.000
_cell.length_b   1.000
_cell.length_c   1.000
_cell.angle_alpha   90.00
_cell.angle_beta   90.00
_cell.angle_gamma   90.00
#
_symmetry.space_group_name_H-M   'P 1'
#
loop_
_entity.id
_entity.type
_entity.pdbx_description
1 polymer ?
#
loop_
_entity_poly.entity_id
_entity_poly.type
_entity_poly.pdbx_seq_one_letter_code
_entity_poly.pdbx_strand_id
1 'polypeptide(L)'
;MKFKTIAAATLAVATMLGMGACGPSAGAKDDKTITFWHNATAGDGKQYWEDMAKAFEKKTGVKVQIQAIQNEDFEGKLTTAMQDPASGPDVYMTLGGAKTKDMIDAGQTMDLTDKISDTVKKQMSSALESMSYDGKVYGVPVTVQPGGIWYSKDLFKQAGIDAAPTTFSELKTDVQKLRSAGIDPIALGGKDAWPAGHWYYWLSMRECSPKAYAKGVNDKDFSDSCWTKAGDDLKDLLDANAFNEGFLTTTAQQGASSSAGLLANHKAAMELMGTWEPGVLKDLTPDKKPMADLGFFAFPTVDGGKGEEGALMGAVTGFAVNPEAPDAAVDFVNFMAEKSNQEKYATAFSTIPASAEAYDAVTDENLKAIIEAMKKSDGMQLWMDTALGGNIGNALNSGVVNLLSGQGTSADIVKAMKDAAAKG
;
A
#
# COMPACT_ATOMS: atom_id res chain seq x y z
N MET A 1 -4.41 40.56 -60.61
CA MET A 1 -5.43 41.50 -61.13
C MET A 1 -6.39 41.90 -59.95
N LYS A 2 -6.37 43.19 -59.71
CA LYS A 2 -7.36 44.04 -59.06
C LYS A 2 -7.81 43.79 -57.60
N PHE A 3 -7.28 44.68 -56.79
CA PHE A 3 -7.81 45.34 -55.59
C PHE A 3 -9.32 45.57 -55.55
N LYS A 4 -9.91 45.55 -54.37
CA LYS A 4 -10.73 46.69 -53.86
C LYS A 4 -10.94 46.60 -52.35
N THR A 5 -10.36 47.51 -51.65
CA THR A 5 -10.64 48.06 -50.33
C THR A 5 -12.00 48.74 -50.28
N ILE A 6 -12.72 48.63 -49.17
CA ILE A 6 -13.58 49.72 -48.66
C ILE A 6 -13.56 49.65 -47.13
N ALA A 7 -13.17 50.76 -46.52
CA ALA A 7 -13.30 51.10 -45.12
C ALA A 7 -14.62 51.83 -44.86
N ALA A 8 -15.25 51.58 -43.72
CA ALA A 8 -16.18 52.55 -43.14
C ALA A 8 -16.13 52.44 -41.61
N ALA A 9 -15.68 53.51 -40.98
CA ALA A 9 -15.75 53.79 -39.57
C ALA A 9 -17.14 54.31 -39.20
N THR A 10 -17.66 53.90 -38.03
CA THR A 10 -18.65 54.68 -37.32
C THR A 10 -18.47 54.53 -35.81
N LEU A 11 -18.30 55.64 -35.12
CA LEU A 11 -18.29 55.88 -33.68
C LEU A 11 -19.65 55.54 -33.07
N ALA A 12 -19.65 54.95 -31.88
CA ALA A 12 -20.76 55.13 -30.93
C ALA A 12 -20.26 54.85 -29.48
N VAL A 13 -20.04 55.89 -28.78
CA VAL A 13 -20.40 56.33 -27.40
C VAL A 13 -20.46 55.24 -26.32
N ALA A 14 -19.59 55.43 -25.32
CA ALA A 14 -19.53 54.78 -24.04
C ALA A 14 -20.77 54.98 -23.18
N THR A 15 -21.23 53.88 -22.58
CA THR A 15 -21.98 53.90 -21.31
C THR A 15 -21.30 52.93 -20.35
N MET A 16 -20.56 53.51 -19.41
CA MET A 16 -20.08 52.78 -18.22
C MET A 16 -21.26 52.43 -17.34
N LEU A 17 -21.58 51.18 -17.26
CA LEU A 17 -22.31 50.60 -16.14
C LEU A 17 -21.35 49.65 -15.43
N GLY A 18 -20.95 50.02 -14.22
CA GLY A 18 -20.13 49.25 -13.34
C GLY A 18 -20.82 47.92 -13.00
N MET A 19 -20.31 46.84 -13.57
CA MET A 19 -20.52 45.53 -13.02
C MET A 19 -19.30 45.21 -12.15
N GLY A 20 -19.51 45.25 -10.82
CA GLY A 20 -18.55 44.74 -9.87
C GLY A 20 -18.12 43.33 -10.28
N ALA A 21 -16.85 43.18 -10.58
CA ALA A 21 -16.20 41.89 -10.69
C ALA A 21 -16.24 41.25 -9.30
N CYS A 22 -17.30 40.49 -8.99
CA CYS A 22 -17.21 39.41 -8.04
C CYS A 22 -16.32 38.38 -8.72
N GLY A 23 -15.01 38.44 -8.47
CA GLY A 23 -14.15 37.28 -8.59
C GLY A 23 -14.76 36.18 -7.71
N PRO A 24 -14.70 34.90 -8.09
CA PRO A 24 -15.03 33.87 -7.15
C PRO A 24 -14.05 34.03 -5.98
N SER A 25 -14.53 34.56 -4.84
CA SER A 25 -13.88 34.35 -3.57
C SER A 25 -13.69 32.84 -3.48
N ALA A 26 -12.50 32.38 -3.18
CA ALA A 26 -12.26 31.01 -2.72
C ALA A 26 -13.29 30.81 -1.61
N GLY A 27 -14.41 30.14 -1.94
CA GLY A 27 -15.50 29.93 -1.01
C GLY A 27 -14.96 29.08 0.12
N ALA A 28 -15.24 29.46 1.36
CA ALA A 28 -15.07 28.59 2.49
C ALA A 28 -15.68 27.23 2.08
N LYS A 29 -14.91 26.12 2.30
CA LYS A 29 -15.40 24.77 2.03
C LYS A 29 -16.76 24.61 2.70
N ASP A 30 -17.72 24.04 1.99
CA ASP A 30 -19.07 23.83 2.50
C ASP A 30 -19.01 22.77 3.63
N ASP A 31 -19.34 23.16 4.85
CA ASP A 31 -19.33 22.28 6.04
C ASP A 31 -20.26 21.06 5.90
N LYS A 32 -21.11 21.03 4.86
CA LYS A 32 -22.02 19.92 4.57
C LYS A 32 -21.51 18.93 3.53
N THR A 33 -20.30 19.12 3.04
CA THR A 33 -19.72 18.24 2.03
C THR A 33 -18.23 18.06 2.31
N ILE A 34 -17.78 16.79 2.33
CA ILE A 34 -16.35 16.45 2.42
C ILE A 34 -15.94 15.59 1.23
N THR A 35 -14.69 15.70 0.81
CA THR A 35 -14.09 14.89 -0.25
C THR A 35 -13.23 13.79 0.35
N PHE A 36 -13.35 12.56 -0.19
CA PHE A 36 -12.68 11.36 0.32
C PHE A 36 -11.97 10.61 -0.78
N TRP A 37 -10.64 10.45 -0.66
CA TRP A 37 -9.81 9.73 -1.63
C TRP A 37 -9.28 8.42 -1.08
N HIS A 38 -9.52 7.33 -1.83
CA HIS A 38 -9.06 5.98 -1.50
C HIS A 38 -8.70 5.18 -2.77
N ASN A 39 -8.11 3.98 -2.59
CA ASN A 39 -7.63 3.15 -3.71
C ASN A 39 -8.51 1.93 -4.06
N ALA A 40 -9.64 1.71 -3.38
CA ALA A 40 -10.55 0.62 -3.70
C ALA A 40 -11.43 1.00 -4.91
N THR A 41 -11.04 0.59 -6.12
CA THR A 41 -11.69 0.99 -7.37
C THR A 41 -12.71 -0.01 -7.91
N ALA A 42 -12.79 -1.21 -7.31
CA ALA A 42 -13.66 -2.31 -7.75
C ALA A 42 -14.14 -3.16 -6.55
N GLY A 43 -15.02 -4.11 -6.85
CA GLY A 43 -15.44 -5.15 -5.92
C GLY A 43 -16.16 -4.66 -4.65
N ASP A 44 -16.13 -5.52 -3.64
CA ASP A 44 -16.80 -5.26 -2.36
C ASP A 44 -16.16 -4.09 -1.59
N GLY A 45 -14.86 -3.85 -1.78
CA GLY A 45 -14.16 -2.72 -1.16
C GLY A 45 -14.67 -1.36 -1.65
N LYS A 46 -14.92 -1.21 -2.96
CA LYS A 46 -15.54 -0.01 -3.52
C LYS A 46 -16.95 0.18 -2.95
N GLN A 47 -17.76 -0.89 -2.95
CA GLN A 47 -19.14 -0.85 -2.44
C GLN A 47 -19.16 -0.47 -0.96
N TYR A 48 -18.21 -1.00 -0.16
CA TYR A 48 -18.09 -0.65 1.26
C TYR A 48 -17.92 0.86 1.46
N TRP A 49 -17.04 1.52 0.72
CA TRP A 49 -16.83 2.96 0.86
C TRP A 49 -18.05 3.77 0.42
N GLU A 50 -18.76 3.35 -0.64
CA GLU A 50 -20.00 3.97 -1.06
C GLU A 50 -21.11 3.85 0.00
N ASP A 51 -21.21 2.69 0.66
CA ASP A 51 -22.19 2.46 1.73
C ASP A 51 -21.80 3.18 3.02
N MET A 52 -20.49 3.28 3.31
CA MET A 52 -19.95 4.06 4.42
C MET A 52 -20.29 5.55 4.26
N ALA A 53 -20.10 6.11 3.07
CA ALA A 53 -20.47 7.49 2.76
C ALA A 53 -21.96 7.75 2.98
N LYS A 54 -22.83 6.88 2.47
CA LYS A 54 -24.30 6.97 2.68
C LYS A 54 -24.69 6.85 4.15
N ALA A 55 -24.03 5.94 4.89
CA ALA A 55 -24.29 5.76 6.32
C ALA A 55 -23.88 6.99 7.14
N PHE A 56 -22.75 7.61 6.81
CA PHE A 56 -22.30 8.84 7.43
C PHE A 56 -23.23 10.01 7.11
N GLU A 57 -23.61 10.19 5.84
CA GLU A 57 -24.57 11.21 5.41
C GLU A 57 -25.92 11.06 6.14
N LYS A 58 -26.42 9.83 6.25
CA LYS A 58 -27.66 9.55 7.02
C LYS A 58 -27.54 9.91 8.50
N LYS A 59 -26.36 9.70 9.10
CA LYS A 59 -26.10 9.95 10.53
C LYS A 59 -25.93 11.45 10.83
N THR A 60 -25.26 12.19 9.93
CA THR A 60 -24.77 13.56 10.20
C THR A 60 -25.40 14.64 9.32
N GLY A 61 -25.96 14.27 8.17
CA GLY A 61 -26.38 15.21 7.12
C GLY A 61 -25.24 15.73 6.26
N VAL A 62 -24.00 15.24 6.46
CA VAL A 62 -22.81 15.63 5.69
C VAL A 62 -22.61 14.66 4.55
N LYS A 63 -22.52 15.18 3.32
CA LYS A 63 -22.27 14.40 2.11
C LYS A 63 -20.78 14.07 1.99
N VAL A 64 -20.46 12.82 1.64
CA VAL A 64 -19.10 12.39 1.31
C VAL A 64 -18.96 12.19 -0.20
N GLN A 65 -18.11 12.99 -0.84
CA GLN A 65 -17.78 12.86 -2.25
C GLN A 65 -16.55 11.97 -2.39
N ILE A 66 -16.74 10.78 -2.95
CA ILE A 66 -15.69 9.78 -3.09
C ILE A 66 -14.95 9.97 -4.41
N GLN A 67 -13.61 9.90 -4.36
CA GLN A 67 -12.74 9.66 -5.51
C GLN A 67 -11.93 8.40 -5.29
N ALA A 68 -12.28 7.34 -6.02
CA ALA A 68 -11.52 6.10 -6.07
C ALA A 68 -10.42 6.22 -7.14
N ILE A 69 -9.16 5.96 -6.76
CA ILE A 69 -7.98 6.11 -7.62
C ILE A 69 -7.23 4.78 -7.57
N GLN A 70 -6.80 4.26 -8.72
CA GLN A 70 -5.96 3.06 -8.76
C GLN A 70 -4.71 3.22 -7.90
N ASN A 71 -4.32 2.13 -7.23
CA ASN A 71 -3.22 2.14 -6.26
C ASN A 71 -1.92 2.73 -6.84
N GLU A 72 -1.58 2.36 -8.07
CA GLU A 72 -0.36 2.77 -8.77
C GLU A 72 -0.33 4.27 -9.10
N ASP A 73 -1.52 4.87 -9.25
CA ASP A 73 -1.67 6.31 -9.54
C ASP A 73 -1.86 7.15 -8.27
N PHE A 74 -2.19 6.51 -7.14
CA PHE A 74 -2.72 7.19 -5.95
C PHE A 74 -1.72 8.19 -5.37
N GLU A 75 -0.49 7.76 -5.10
CA GLU A 75 0.56 8.59 -4.49
C GLU A 75 0.88 9.82 -5.35
N GLY A 76 1.05 9.64 -6.66
CA GLY A 76 1.35 10.74 -7.58
C GLY A 76 0.23 11.77 -7.68
N LYS A 77 -1.03 11.31 -7.74
CA LYS A 77 -2.21 12.20 -7.78
C LYS A 77 -2.41 12.92 -6.46
N LEU A 78 -2.24 12.22 -5.32
CA LEU A 78 -2.35 12.83 -4.00
C LEU A 78 -1.27 13.90 -3.81
N THR A 79 -0.01 13.58 -4.09
CA THR A 79 1.11 14.53 -3.99
C THR A 79 0.84 15.79 -4.83
N THR A 80 0.31 15.63 -6.04
CA THR A 80 -0.03 16.79 -6.90
C THR A 80 -1.18 17.60 -6.32
N ALA A 81 -2.25 16.96 -5.84
CA ALA A 81 -3.40 17.65 -5.27
C ALA A 81 -3.06 18.40 -3.98
N MET A 82 -2.18 17.82 -3.15
CA MET A 82 -1.78 18.39 -1.86
C MET A 82 -0.69 19.47 -1.97
N GLN A 83 -0.20 19.81 -3.17
CA GLN A 83 0.62 21.02 -3.38
C GLN A 83 -0.14 22.29 -2.99
N ASP A 84 -1.46 22.27 -3.11
CA ASP A 84 -2.36 23.28 -2.57
C ASP A 84 -3.42 22.61 -1.69
N PRO A 85 -3.23 22.53 -0.37
CA PRO A 85 -4.17 21.88 0.55
C PRO A 85 -5.60 22.42 0.46
N ALA A 86 -5.77 23.71 0.11
CA ALA A 86 -7.11 24.30 -0.01
C ALA A 86 -7.95 23.64 -1.13
N SER A 87 -7.31 23.10 -2.16
CA SER A 87 -7.95 22.37 -3.28
C SER A 87 -7.80 20.85 -3.19
N GLY A 88 -7.01 20.35 -2.25
CA GLY A 88 -6.81 18.93 -2.01
C GLY A 88 -8.00 18.22 -1.37
N PRO A 89 -7.97 16.86 -1.31
CA PRO A 89 -9.01 16.09 -0.63
C PRO A 89 -9.05 16.39 0.86
N ASP A 90 -10.25 16.33 1.47
CA ASP A 90 -10.42 16.54 2.91
C ASP A 90 -9.95 15.33 3.73
N VAL A 91 -10.23 14.13 3.22
CA VAL A 91 -9.79 12.85 3.81
C VAL A 91 -9.10 12.03 2.73
N TYR A 92 -7.94 11.50 3.03
CA TYR A 92 -7.17 10.70 2.05
C TYR A 92 -6.43 9.54 2.71
N MET A 93 -6.27 8.46 1.93
CA MET A 93 -5.56 7.26 2.36
C MET A 93 -4.08 7.56 2.58
N THR A 94 -3.52 6.96 3.64
CA THR A 94 -2.08 6.97 3.94
C THR A 94 -1.63 5.63 4.50
N LEU A 95 -0.33 5.32 4.35
CA LEU A 95 0.28 4.07 4.79
C LEU A 95 1.06 4.18 6.11
N GLY A 96 1.01 5.34 6.79
CA GLY A 96 1.90 5.59 7.92
C GLY A 96 3.38 5.69 7.50
N GLY A 97 4.28 5.60 8.47
CA GLY A 97 5.73 5.61 8.22
C GLY A 97 6.25 6.94 7.64
N ALA A 98 7.47 6.94 7.12
CA ALA A 98 8.14 8.14 6.66
C ALA A 98 7.40 8.85 5.50
N LYS A 99 6.66 8.12 4.65
CA LYS A 99 5.84 8.74 3.60
C LYS A 99 4.78 9.69 4.17
N THR A 100 4.13 9.30 5.28
CA THR A 100 3.19 10.19 5.97
C THR A 100 3.93 11.35 6.65
N LYS A 101 5.14 11.10 7.19
CA LYS A 101 5.98 12.15 7.76
C LYS A 101 6.35 13.22 6.75
N ASP A 102 6.67 12.85 5.51
CA ASP A 102 6.95 13.80 4.43
C ASP A 102 5.77 14.77 4.22
N MET A 103 4.52 14.27 4.28
CA MET A 103 3.31 15.10 4.18
C MET A 103 3.09 15.98 5.43
N ILE A 104 3.43 15.46 6.62
CA ILE A 104 3.35 16.24 7.87
C ILE A 104 4.34 17.41 7.82
N ASP A 105 5.59 17.16 7.45
CA ASP A 105 6.64 18.16 7.34
C ASP A 105 6.31 19.22 6.28
N ALA A 106 5.56 18.85 5.23
CA ALA A 106 5.02 19.77 4.23
C ALA A 106 3.77 20.53 4.69
N GLY A 107 3.27 20.32 5.92
CA GLY A 107 2.06 20.96 6.42
C GLY A 107 0.77 20.51 5.75
N GLN A 108 0.74 19.30 5.18
CA GLN A 108 -0.36 18.76 4.39
C GLN A 108 -1.28 17.83 5.19
N THR A 109 -0.99 17.62 6.49
CA THR A 109 -1.72 16.65 7.33
C THR A 109 -2.09 17.29 8.68
N MET A 110 -3.35 17.16 9.08
CA MET A 110 -3.89 17.70 10.34
C MET A 110 -3.39 16.88 11.55
N ASP A 111 -3.02 17.58 12.63
CA ASP A 111 -2.82 16.99 13.96
C ASP A 111 -4.18 16.54 14.53
N LEU A 112 -4.35 15.23 14.73
CA LEU A 112 -5.57 14.60 15.23
C LEU A 112 -5.50 14.21 16.70
N THR A 113 -4.43 14.53 17.40
CA THR A 113 -4.14 14.04 18.78
C THR A 113 -5.30 14.23 19.73
N ASP A 114 -5.91 15.42 19.74
CA ASP A 114 -7.05 15.74 20.61
C ASP A 114 -8.41 15.61 19.90
N LYS A 115 -8.42 15.16 18.66
CA LYS A 115 -9.60 15.07 17.78
C LYS A 115 -10.11 13.65 17.59
N ILE A 116 -9.24 12.63 17.79
CA ILE A 116 -9.66 11.22 17.72
C ILE A 116 -10.24 10.75 19.04
N SER A 117 -11.25 9.87 18.96
CA SER A 117 -11.95 9.34 20.13
C SER A 117 -11.05 8.47 21.01
N ASP A 118 -11.34 8.42 22.31
CA ASP A 118 -10.65 7.53 23.25
C ASP A 118 -10.79 6.04 22.84
N THR A 119 -11.88 5.70 22.19
CA THR A 119 -12.11 4.38 21.63
C THR A 119 -11.05 4.05 20.59
N VAL A 120 -10.78 4.95 19.63
CA VAL A 120 -9.72 4.78 18.62
C VAL A 120 -8.36 4.62 19.30
N LYS A 121 -8.02 5.51 20.23
CA LYS A 121 -6.74 5.46 20.96
C LYS A 121 -6.52 4.13 21.66
N LYS A 122 -7.56 3.58 22.29
CA LYS A 122 -7.49 2.33 23.06
C LYS A 122 -7.48 1.09 22.17
N GLN A 123 -8.35 1.04 21.16
CA GLN A 123 -8.58 -0.18 20.36
C GLN A 123 -7.54 -0.39 19.24
N MET A 124 -6.86 0.68 18.83
CA MET A 124 -5.92 0.69 17.70
C MET A 124 -4.50 1.09 18.14
N SER A 125 -4.15 0.98 19.43
CA SER A 125 -2.93 1.55 20.02
C SER A 125 -1.65 1.17 19.25
N SER A 126 -1.47 -0.10 18.92
CA SER A 126 -0.30 -0.57 18.14
C SER A 126 -0.28 -0.08 16.70
N ALA A 127 -1.45 0.03 16.06
CA ALA A 127 -1.56 0.55 14.70
C ALA A 127 -1.38 2.07 14.66
N LEU A 128 -1.80 2.78 15.72
CA LEU A 128 -1.62 4.23 15.84
C LEU A 128 -0.15 4.65 15.91
N GLU A 129 0.76 3.80 16.40
CA GLU A 129 2.20 4.11 16.44
C GLU A 129 2.73 4.46 15.05
N SER A 130 2.32 3.73 14.01
CA SER A 130 2.74 4.00 12.63
C SER A 130 2.12 5.27 12.03
N MET A 131 1.08 5.81 12.65
CA MET A 131 0.42 7.07 12.29
C MET A 131 0.78 8.22 13.24
N SER A 132 1.76 8.00 14.13
CA SER A 132 2.14 8.95 15.18
C SER A 132 3.59 9.42 14.99
N TYR A 133 3.82 10.73 15.14
CA TYR A 133 5.13 11.37 14.99
C TYR A 133 5.29 12.44 16.06
N ASP A 134 6.42 12.44 16.74
CA ASP A 134 6.74 13.39 17.82
C ASP A 134 5.64 13.47 18.89
N GLY A 135 5.04 12.31 19.22
CA GLY A 135 3.97 12.20 20.24
C GLY A 135 2.59 12.68 19.77
N LYS A 136 2.43 13.00 18.49
CA LYS A 136 1.16 13.46 17.88
C LYS A 136 0.63 12.45 16.89
N VAL A 137 -0.68 12.37 16.75
CA VAL A 137 -1.38 11.47 15.83
C VAL A 137 -1.82 12.21 14.58
N TYR A 138 -1.52 11.66 13.39
CA TYR A 138 -1.80 12.29 12.11
C TYR A 138 -2.67 11.42 11.17
N GLY A 139 -3.10 10.26 11.62
CA GLY A 139 -4.01 9.41 10.85
C GLY A 139 -4.76 8.43 11.73
N VAL A 140 -5.90 7.96 11.24
CA VAL A 140 -6.70 6.91 11.89
C VAL A 140 -6.54 5.63 11.08
N PRO A 141 -5.93 4.57 11.67
CA PRO A 141 -5.73 3.30 10.99
C PRO A 141 -7.06 2.58 10.76
N VAL A 142 -7.19 1.85 9.66
CA VAL A 142 -8.35 1.02 9.34
C VAL A 142 -8.00 -0.45 9.17
N THR A 143 -6.73 -0.75 8.84
CA THR A 143 -6.25 -2.13 8.67
C THR A 143 -4.77 -2.25 9.01
N VAL A 144 -4.39 -3.43 9.49
CA VAL A 144 -3.00 -3.86 9.68
C VAL A 144 -2.75 -5.03 8.74
N GLN A 145 -1.70 -4.94 7.92
CA GLN A 145 -1.53 -5.79 6.76
C GLN A 145 -0.14 -6.46 6.74
N PRO A 146 0.13 -7.42 7.65
CA PRO A 146 1.33 -8.23 7.56
C PRO A 146 1.44 -8.92 6.20
N GLY A 147 2.66 -9.01 5.69
CA GLY A 147 2.96 -9.71 4.45
C GLY A 147 3.45 -11.13 4.68
N GLY A 148 3.44 -11.88 3.60
CA GLY A 148 3.95 -13.24 3.50
C GLY A 148 3.61 -13.80 2.12
N ILE A 149 3.79 -15.10 1.94
CA ILE A 149 3.60 -15.75 0.65
C ILE A 149 2.23 -16.43 0.61
N TRP A 150 1.39 -15.95 -0.29
CA TRP A 150 0.11 -16.56 -0.65
C TRP A 150 0.34 -17.58 -1.75
N TYR A 151 -0.31 -18.76 -1.68
CA TYR A 151 -0.06 -19.84 -2.63
C TYR A 151 -1.29 -20.71 -2.89
N SER A 152 -1.33 -21.35 -4.05
CA SER A 152 -2.30 -22.38 -4.40
C SER A 152 -1.85 -23.73 -3.84
N LYS A 153 -2.61 -24.29 -2.89
CA LYS A 153 -2.39 -25.65 -2.35
C LYS A 153 -2.49 -26.71 -3.45
N ASP A 154 -3.38 -26.51 -4.42
CA ASP A 154 -3.60 -27.46 -5.51
C ASP A 154 -2.38 -27.51 -6.46
N LEU A 155 -1.79 -26.36 -6.81
CA LEU A 155 -0.58 -26.30 -7.64
C LEU A 155 0.65 -26.85 -6.90
N PHE A 156 0.78 -26.60 -5.59
CA PHE A 156 1.83 -27.21 -4.77
C PHE A 156 1.70 -28.73 -4.76
N LYS A 157 0.51 -29.26 -4.52
CA LYS A 157 0.23 -30.69 -4.57
C LYS A 157 0.52 -31.28 -5.96
N GLN A 158 0.15 -30.60 -7.03
CA GLN A 158 0.45 -31.02 -8.41
C GLN A 158 1.96 -31.14 -8.65
N ALA A 159 2.77 -30.27 -8.04
CA ALA A 159 4.23 -30.28 -8.14
C ALA A 159 4.89 -31.25 -7.13
N GLY A 160 4.12 -32.00 -6.33
CA GLY A 160 4.65 -32.89 -5.30
C GLY A 160 5.26 -32.15 -4.10
N ILE A 161 4.69 -30.99 -3.75
CA ILE A 161 5.08 -30.22 -2.58
C ILE A 161 4.01 -30.45 -1.50
N ASP A 162 4.38 -31.15 -0.43
CA ASP A 162 3.44 -31.57 0.62
C ASP A 162 3.33 -30.54 1.76
N ALA A 163 4.31 -29.66 1.92
CA ALA A 163 4.34 -28.64 2.97
C ALA A 163 4.93 -27.34 2.43
N ALA A 164 4.50 -26.20 3.01
CA ALA A 164 5.08 -24.91 2.71
C ALA A 164 6.55 -24.82 3.18
N PRO A 165 7.44 -24.16 2.42
CA PRO A 165 8.85 -24.02 2.77
C PRO A 165 9.03 -23.13 4.01
N THR A 166 9.95 -23.50 4.89
CA THR A 166 10.31 -22.76 6.10
C THR A 166 11.67 -22.05 5.96
N THR A 167 12.48 -22.53 5.02
CA THR A 167 13.78 -21.93 4.69
C THR A 167 13.84 -21.48 3.23
N PHE A 168 14.71 -20.52 2.94
CA PHE A 168 14.92 -20.01 1.58
C PHE A 168 15.47 -21.10 0.63
N SER A 169 16.26 -22.04 1.15
CA SER A 169 16.74 -23.20 0.40
C SER A 169 15.59 -24.16 0.02
N GLU A 170 14.63 -24.37 0.93
CA GLU A 170 13.41 -25.13 0.63
C GLU A 170 12.56 -24.41 -0.42
N LEU A 171 12.39 -23.08 -0.30
CA LEU A 171 11.67 -22.28 -1.31
C LEU A 171 12.31 -22.43 -2.69
N LYS A 172 13.66 -22.35 -2.81
CA LYS A 172 14.37 -22.58 -4.09
C LYS A 172 14.16 -23.98 -4.62
N THR A 173 14.11 -24.98 -3.74
CA THR A 173 13.80 -26.38 -4.11
C THR A 173 12.37 -26.50 -4.66
N ASP A 174 11.41 -25.86 -4.04
CA ASP A 174 10.01 -25.88 -4.48
C ASP A 174 9.82 -25.11 -5.79
N VAL A 175 10.54 -24.01 -6.01
CA VAL A 175 10.64 -23.34 -7.31
C VAL A 175 11.04 -24.32 -8.42
N GLN A 176 12.05 -25.19 -8.17
CA GLN A 176 12.50 -26.19 -9.15
C GLN A 176 11.45 -27.27 -9.41
N LYS A 177 10.74 -27.74 -8.38
CA LYS A 177 9.63 -28.71 -8.52
C LYS A 177 8.49 -28.11 -9.35
N LEU A 178 8.07 -26.88 -9.05
CA LEU A 178 7.03 -26.18 -9.80
C LEU A 178 7.41 -25.99 -11.27
N ARG A 179 8.63 -25.55 -11.55
CA ARG A 179 9.15 -25.45 -12.94
C ARG A 179 9.15 -26.79 -13.65
N SER A 180 9.58 -27.85 -12.97
CA SER A 180 9.59 -29.21 -13.52
C SER A 180 8.18 -29.74 -13.82
N ALA A 181 7.17 -29.27 -13.07
CA ALA A 181 5.77 -29.56 -13.31
C ALA A 181 5.14 -28.66 -14.40
N GLY A 182 5.89 -27.73 -14.99
CA GLY A 182 5.38 -26.77 -15.99
C GLY A 182 4.52 -25.66 -15.42
N ILE A 183 4.70 -25.34 -14.12
CA ILE A 183 3.96 -24.31 -13.39
C ILE A 183 4.89 -23.11 -13.15
N ASP A 184 4.40 -21.90 -13.40
CA ASP A 184 5.11 -20.69 -12.98
C ASP A 184 5.17 -20.62 -11.44
N PRO A 185 6.38 -20.62 -10.81
CA PRO A 185 6.46 -20.70 -9.36
C PRO A 185 5.93 -19.45 -8.66
N ILE A 186 6.39 -18.28 -9.07
CA ILE A 186 6.11 -17.00 -8.41
C ILE A 186 5.52 -16.02 -9.42
N ALA A 187 4.33 -15.52 -9.14
CA ALA A 187 3.79 -14.35 -9.81
C ALA A 187 4.46 -13.07 -9.27
N LEU A 188 5.00 -12.26 -10.16
CA LEU A 188 5.67 -11.00 -9.81
C LEU A 188 5.19 -9.85 -10.68
N GLY A 189 4.59 -8.83 -10.06
CA GLY A 189 4.17 -7.58 -10.68
C GLY A 189 5.31 -6.57 -10.81
N GLY A 190 6.37 -6.92 -11.55
CA GLY A 190 7.60 -6.12 -11.64
C GLY A 190 7.44 -4.76 -12.33
N LYS A 191 6.39 -4.57 -13.14
CA LYS A 191 6.08 -3.29 -13.76
C LYS A 191 5.84 -2.18 -12.73
N ASP A 192 5.20 -2.51 -11.63
CA ASP A 192 4.81 -1.55 -10.59
C ASP A 192 5.92 -1.35 -9.53
N ALA A 193 7.04 -2.03 -9.69
CA ALA A 193 8.28 -1.98 -8.90
C ALA A 193 8.13 -2.41 -7.42
N TRP A 194 7.12 -1.94 -6.69
CA TRP A 194 6.95 -2.25 -5.27
C TRP A 194 6.79 -3.76 -4.96
N PRO A 195 6.13 -4.59 -5.80
CA PRO A 195 6.08 -6.04 -5.53
C PRO A 195 7.46 -6.70 -5.62
N ALA A 196 8.31 -6.22 -6.54
CA ALA A 196 9.70 -6.66 -6.62
C ALA A 196 10.49 -6.20 -5.38
N GLY A 197 10.25 -4.96 -4.94
CA GLY A 197 10.80 -4.41 -3.69
C GLY A 197 10.49 -5.28 -2.49
N HIS A 198 9.27 -5.79 -2.34
CA HIS A 198 8.87 -6.64 -1.22
C HIS A 198 9.81 -7.85 -1.03
N TRP A 199 10.26 -8.50 -2.09
CA TRP A 199 11.22 -9.60 -2.01
C TRP A 199 12.54 -9.16 -1.39
N TYR A 200 13.10 -8.05 -1.85
CA TYR A 200 14.32 -7.49 -1.27
C TYR A 200 14.14 -7.07 0.19
N TYR A 201 12.98 -6.50 0.57
CA TYR A 201 12.71 -6.06 1.94
C TYR A 201 12.72 -7.25 2.90
N TRP A 202 12.01 -8.33 2.53
CA TRP A 202 11.98 -9.53 3.34
C TRP A 202 13.34 -10.21 3.43
N LEU A 203 14.05 -10.33 2.32
CA LEU A 203 15.41 -10.88 2.30
C LEU A 203 16.35 -10.03 3.17
N SER A 204 16.25 -8.69 3.10
CA SER A 204 17.03 -7.80 3.98
C SER A 204 16.69 -8.02 5.46
N MET A 205 15.42 -8.20 5.81
CA MET A 205 15.01 -8.46 7.18
C MET A 205 15.47 -9.85 7.67
N ARG A 206 15.64 -10.82 6.80
CA ARG A 206 16.16 -12.16 7.14
C ARG A 206 17.68 -12.22 7.16
N GLU A 207 18.38 -11.49 6.29
CA GLU A 207 19.85 -11.44 6.26
C GLU A 207 20.43 -10.56 7.35
N CYS A 208 19.84 -9.40 7.61
CA CYS A 208 20.37 -8.45 8.58
C CYS A 208 20.00 -8.84 10.01
N SER A 209 20.96 -8.67 10.94
CA SER A 209 20.62 -8.71 12.36
C SER A 209 19.60 -7.59 12.69
N PRO A 210 18.76 -7.75 13.72
CA PRO A 210 17.80 -6.70 14.13
C PRO A 210 18.47 -5.34 14.32
N LYS A 211 19.70 -5.33 14.87
CA LYS A 211 20.48 -4.11 15.05
C LYS A 211 20.91 -3.47 13.72
N ALA A 212 21.40 -4.26 12.77
CA ALA A 212 21.83 -3.76 11.45
C ALA A 212 20.60 -3.26 10.65
N TYR A 213 19.49 -4.00 10.72
CA TYR A 213 18.22 -3.60 10.09
C TYR A 213 17.71 -2.27 10.65
N ALA A 214 17.62 -2.15 11.98
CA ALA A 214 17.19 -0.93 12.65
C ALA A 214 18.09 0.27 12.30
N LYS A 215 19.42 0.09 12.23
CA LYS A 215 20.32 1.15 11.77
C LYS A 215 20.04 1.59 10.33
N GLY A 216 19.80 0.64 9.42
CA GLY A 216 19.44 0.97 8.04
C GLY A 216 18.14 1.76 7.96
N VAL A 217 17.11 1.32 8.68
CA VAL A 217 15.80 1.99 8.63
C VAL A 217 15.80 3.33 9.37
N ASN A 218 16.37 3.41 10.58
CA ASN A 218 16.29 4.61 11.42
C ASN A 218 17.37 5.64 11.07
N ASP A 219 18.63 5.18 10.94
CA ASP A 219 19.81 6.05 10.78
C ASP A 219 20.22 6.19 9.29
N LYS A 220 19.55 5.47 8.37
CA LYS A 220 19.92 5.38 6.94
C LYS A 220 21.32 4.83 6.72
N ASP A 221 21.82 4.03 7.68
CA ASP A 221 23.13 3.38 7.62
C ASP A 221 23.04 2.00 6.95
N PHE A 222 23.23 1.97 5.64
CA PHE A 222 23.27 0.75 4.82
C PHE A 222 24.71 0.23 4.62
N SER A 223 25.59 0.38 5.60
CA SER A 223 27.00 -0.03 5.49
C SER A 223 27.23 -1.53 5.73
N ASP A 224 26.32 -2.22 6.43
CA ASP A 224 26.43 -3.65 6.67
C ASP A 224 26.29 -4.46 5.37
N SER A 225 27.05 -5.54 5.25
CA SER A 225 27.04 -6.41 4.05
C SER A 225 25.73 -7.17 3.86
N CYS A 226 24.88 -7.27 4.88
CA CYS A 226 23.58 -7.96 4.79
C CYS A 226 22.67 -7.36 3.72
N TRP A 227 22.75 -6.04 3.50
CA TRP A 227 21.98 -5.37 2.45
C TRP A 227 22.36 -5.83 1.04
N THR A 228 23.66 -6.07 0.80
CA THR A 228 24.11 -6.60 -0.50
C THR A 228 23.73 -8.07 -0.63
N LYS A 229 23.86 -8.87 0.44
CA LYS A 229 23.46 -10.27 0.42
C LYS A 229 22.00 -10.48 0.11
N ALA A 230 21.11 -9.64 0.64
CA ALA A 230 19.67 -9.68 0.30
C ALA A 230 19.42 -9.50 -1.21
N GLY A 231 20.22 -8.68 -1.88
CA GLY A 231 20.20 -8.55 -3.33
C GLY A 231 20.75 -9.79 -4.04
N ASP A 232 21.79 -10.42 -3.50
CA ASP A 232 22.36 -11.65 -4.05
C ASP A 232 21.34 -12.81 -3.94
N ASP A 233 20.63 -12.93 -2.82
CA ASP A 233 19.55 -13.92 -2.64
C ASP A 233 18.40 -13.69 -3.63
N LEU A 234 18.02 -12.43 -3.86
CA LEU A 234 17.02 -12.11 -4.87
C LEU A 234 17.48 -12.50 -6.28
N LYS A 235 18.78 -12.27 -6.57
CA LYS A 235 19.38 -12.70 -7.83
C LYS A 235 19.38 -14.23 -7.96
N ASP A 236 19.59 -14.97 -6.88
CA ASP A 236 19.49 -16.43 -6.88
C ASP A 236 18.09 -16.91 -7.33
N LEU A 237 17.00 -16.24 -6.90
CA LEU A 237 15.64 -16.54 -7.39
C LEU A 237 15.50 -16.23 -8.88
N LEU A 238 16.05 -15.11 -9.34
CA LEU A 238 16.06 -14.77 -10.76
C LEU A 238 16.79 -15.84 -11.59
N ASP A 239 18.00 -16.22 -11.15
CA ASP A 239 18.84 -17.22 -11.84
C ASP A 239 18.20 -18.63 -11.80
N ALA A 240 17.37 -18.92 -10.77
CA ALA A 240 16.56 -20.14 -10.69
C ALA A 240 15.31 -20.08 -11.59
N ASN A 241 15.10 -19.00 -12.35
CA ASN A 241 13.91 -18.76 -13.17
C ASN A 241 12.61 -18.86 -12.33
N ALA A 242 12.61 -18.24 -11.13
CA ALA A 242 11.50 -18.36 -10.19
C ALA A 242 10.24 -17.58 -10.61
N PHE A 243 10.37 -16.50 -11.38
CA PHE A 243 9.27 -15.59 -11.70
C PHE A 243 8.55 -15.96 -13.01
N ASN A 244 7.29 -15.58 -13.13
CA ASN A 244 6.49 -15.76 -14.36
C ASN A 244 7.15 -15.11 -15.59
N GLU A 245 6.83 -15.60 -16.78
CA GLU A 245 7.29 -14.97 -18.01
C GLU A 245 6.78 -13.51 -18.09
N GLY A 246 7.65 -12.59 -18.52
CA GLY A 246 7.30 -11.18 -18.69
C GLY A 246 7.04 -10.42 -17.38
N PHE A 247 7.51 -10.91 -16.23
CA PHE A 247 7.26 -10.30 -14.93
C PHE A 247 7.61 -8.80 -14.84
N LEU A 248 8.61 -8.32 -15.59
CA LEU A 248 8.98 -6.89 -15.64
C LEU A 248 7.90 -6.00 -16.29
N THR A 249 6.96 -6.58 -17.02
CA THR A 249 5.84 -5.88 -17.66
C THR A 249 4.49 -6.27 -17.07
N THR A 250 4.47 -7.24 -16.17
CA THR A 250 3.29 -7.68 -15.43
C THR A 250 2.94 -6.64 -14.35
N THR A 251 1.68 -6.21 -14.30
CA THR A 251 1.16 -5.34 -13.22
C THR A 251 0.89 -6.14 -11.95
N ALA A 252 0.77 -5.48 -10.81
CA ALA A 252 0.49 -6.15 -9.53
C ALA A 252 -0.94 -6.69 -9.45
N GLN A 253 -1.95 -5.85 -9.59
CA GLN A 253 -3.31 -6.17 -9.15
C GLN A 253 -4.41 -5.93 -10.21
N GLN A 254 -4.05 -5.55 -11.43
CA GLN A 254 -5.03 -5.12 -12.43
C GLN A 254 -5.28 -6.15 -13.53
N GLY A 255 -6.38 -6.89 -13.39
CA GLY A 255 -6.86 -7.83 -14.41
C GLY A 255 -6.25 -9.22 -14.33
N ALA A 256 -6.74 -10.12 -15.15
CA ALA A 256 -6.40 -11.55 -15.11
C ALA A 256 -4.94 -11.87 -15.49
N SER A 257 -4.21 -10.92 -16.08
CA SER A 257 -2.79 -11.04 -16.43
C SER A 257 -1.85 -10.32 -15.45
N SER A 258 -2.38 -9.72 -14.39
CA SER A 258 -1.58 -9.19 -13.28
C SER A 258 -0.99 -10.34 -12.45
N SER A 259 -0.02 -10.07 -11.58
CA SER A 259 0.53 -11.10 -10.71
C SER A 259 -0.54 -11.73 -9.82
N ALA A 260 -1.41 -10.92 -9.21
CA ALA A 260 -2.58 -11.42 -8.48
C ALA A 260 -3.54 -12.22 -9.38
N GLY A 261 -3.77 -11.77 -10.62
CA GLY A 261 -4.58 -12.48 -11.59
C GLY A 261 -3.98 -13.83 -12.01
N LEU A 262 -2.66 -13.93 -12.11
CA LEU A 262 -1.98 -15.20 -12.39
C LEU A 262 -2.19 -16.22 -11.26
N LEU A 263 -2.07 -15.80 -9.99
CA LEU A 263 -2.37 -16.66 -8.84
C LEU A 263 -3.85 -17.02 -8.79
N ALA A 264 -4.75 -16.03 -8.88
CA ALA A 264 -6.20 -16.24 -8.82
C ALA A 264 -6.74 -17.23 -9.88
N ASN A 265 -6.05 -17.34 -11.04
CA ASN A 265 -6.42 -18.20 -12.14
C ASN A 265 -5.51 -19.43 -12.28
N HIS A 266 -4.77 -19.81 -11.24
CA HIS A 266 -3.88 -20.99 -11.19
C HIS A 266 -2.86 -21.03 -12.36
N LYS A 267 -2.34 -19.87 -12.77
CA LYS A 267 -1.26 -19.74 -13.76
C LYS A 267 0.10 -19.66 -13.11
N ALA A 268 0.17 -19.12 -11.89
CA ALA A 268 1.35 -19.16 -11.05
C ALA A 268 0.99 -19.72 -9.67
N ALA A 269 1.96 -20.33 -8.99
CA ALA A 269 1.71 -21.07 -7.76
C ALA A 269 1.69 -20.21 -6.51
N MET A 270 2.44 -19.09 -6.47
CA MET A 270 2.54 -18.24 -5.29
C MET A 270 2.81 -16.78 -5.63
N GLU A 271 2.55 -15.90 -4.65
CA GLU A 271 2.80 -14.46 -4.71
C GLU A 271 3.15 -13.91 -3.32
N LEU A 272 4.10 -12.97 -3.23
CA LEU A 272 4.46 -12.29 -1.98
C LEU A 272 3.66 -10.99 -1.84
N MET A 273 2.66 -10.99 -0.95
CA MET A 273 1.74 -9.85 -0.73
C MET A 273 1.34 -9.69 0.74
N GLY A 274 0.73 -8.57 1.07
CA GLY A 274 0.12 -8.36 2.38
C GLY A 274 -1.26 -9.02 2.50
N THR A 275 -1.91 -8.83 3.66
CA THR A 275 -3.23 -9.44 3.94
C THR A 275 -4.40 -8.81 3.19
N TRP A 276 -4.18 -7.88 2.28
CA TRP A 276 -5.17 -7.43 1.28
C TRP A 276 -5.41 -8.46 0.17
N GLU A 277 -4.48 -9.40 -0.01
CA GLU A 277 -4.43 -10.29 -1.17
C GLU A 277 -5.67 -11.18 -1.32
N PRO A 278 -6.24 -11.79 -0.27
CA PRO A 278 -7.46 -12.59 -0.43
C PRO A 278 -8.62 -11.83 -1.08
N GLY A 279 -8.78 -10.55 -0.75
CA GLY A 279 -9.79 -9.70 -1.37
C GLY A 279 -9.52 -9.39 -2.83
N VAL A 280 -8.27 -9.10 -3.18
CA VAL A 280 -7.83 -8.87 -4.56
C VAL A 280 -8.00 -10.12 -5.41
N LEU A 281 -7.54 -11.28 -4.91
CA LEU A 281 -7.69 -12.56 -5.61
C LEU A 281 -9.15 -12.89 -5.87
N LYS A 282 -10.03 -12.73 -4.88
CA LYS A 282 -11.48 -12.92 -5.02
C LYS A 282 -12.04 -12.12 -6.20
N ASP A 283 -11.65 -10.87 -6.35
CA ASP A 283 -12.11 -10.01 -7.44
C ASP A 283 -11.56 -10.41 -8.81
N LEU A 284 -10.51 -11.24 -8.85
CA LEU A 284 -9.83 -11.68 -10.07
C LEU A 284 -10.14 -13.13 -10.44
N THR A 285 -10.74 -13.92 -9.53
CA THR A 285 -11.25 -15.27 -9.89
C THR A 285 -12.38 -15.18 -10.91
N PRO A 286 -12.58 -16.18 -11.79
CA PRO A 286 -13.63 -16.17 -12.81
C PRO A 286 -15.04 -16.05 -12.25
N ASP A 287 -15.30 -16.63 -11.08
CA ASP A 287 -16.63 -16.64 -10.44
C ASP A 287 -16.78 -15.59 -9.32
N LYS A 288 -15.77 -14.76 -9.11
CA LYS A 288 -15.73 -13.71 -8.07
C LYS A 288 -15.91 -14.25 -6.65
N LYS A 289 -15.39 -15.46 -6.40
CA LYS A 289 -15.40 -16.09 -5.08
C LYS A 289 -13.98 -16.23 -4.54
N PRO A 290 -13.83 -16.34 -3.21
CA PRO A 290 -12.55 -16.67 -2.60
C PRO A 290 -11.96 -17.96 -3.19
N MET A 291 -10.63 -17.99 -3.41
CA MET A 291 -9.94 -19.22 -3.81
C MET A 291 -10.04 -20.26 -2.71
N ALA A 292 -10.66 -21.41 -3.01
CA ALA A 292 -10.87 -22.48 -2.02
C ALA A 292 -9.55 -23.13 -1.55
N ASP A 293 -8.55 -23.15 -2.41
CA ASP A 293 -7.23 -23.75 -2.19
C ASP A 293 -6.17 -22.71 -1.77
N LEU A 294 -6.56 -21.47 -1.44
CA LEU A 294 -5.61 -20.45 -1.00
C LEU A 294 -4.97 -20.85 0.33
N GLY A 295 -3.64 -20.81 0.36
CA GLY A 295 -2.82 -20.96 1.54
C GLY A 295 -1.96 -19.75 1.79
N PHE A 296 -1.37 -19.69 2.97
CA PHE A 296 -0.43 -18.64 3.37
C PHE A 296 0.72 -19.26 4.16
N PHE A 297 1.92 -18.75 3.96
CA PHE A 297 3.05 -19.03 4.85
C PHE A 297 3.90 -17.78 5.05
N ALA A 298 4.49 -17.67 6.24
CA ALA A 298 5.40 -16.58 6.56
C ALA A 298 6.62 -16.64 5.64
N PHE A 299 7.22 -15.49 5.35
CA PHE A 299 8.44 -15.46 4.53
C PHE A 299 9.53 -16.29 5.20
N PRO A 300 10.14 -17.25 4.47
CA PRO A 300 11.11 -18.20 5.02
C PRO A 300 12.33 -17.53 5.67
N THR A 301 13.00 -18.26 6.55
CA THR A 301 14.32 -17.88 7.06
C THR A 301 15.36 -18.06 5.97
N VAL A 302 16.44 -17.25 6.01
CA VAL A 302 17.61 -17.40 5.11
C VAL A 302 18.71 -18.16 5.84
N ASP A 303 19.30 -19.16 5.18
CA ASP A 303 20.36 -19.98 5.76
C ASP A 303 21.60 -19.12 6.06
N GLY A 304 21.99 -19.04 7.34
CA GLY A 304 23.08 -18.19 7.80
C GLY A 304 22.74 -16.71 7.92
N GLY A 305 21.49 -16.30 7.62
CA GLY A 305 20.95 -15.00 7.92
C GLY A 305 20.88 -14.74 9.42
N LYS A 306 20.83 -13.48 9.81
CA LYS A 306 20.85 -13.05 11.22
C LYS A 306 19.54 -12.41 11.68
N GLY A 307 18.52 -12.39 10.81
CA GLY A 307 17.20 -11.86 11.11
C GLY A 307 16.39 -12.80 12.00
N GLU A 308 15.41 -12.25 12.68
CA GLU A 308 14.51 -13.02 13.56
C GLU A 308 13.45 -13.76 12.74
N GLU A 309 13.27 -15.06 13.02
CA GLU A 309 12.31 -15.93 12.33
C GLU A 309 10.87 -15.40 12.44
N GLY A 310 10.45 -15.00 13.65
CA GLY A 310 9.09 -14.51 13.94
C GLY A 310 8.84 -13.04 13.58
N ALA A 311 9.85 -12.31 13.08
CA ALA A 311 9.67 -10.91 12.73
C ALA A 311 8.67 -10.74 11.59
N LEU A 312 7.74 -9.78 11.75
CA LEU A 312 6.70 -9.44 10.78
C LEU A 312 7.05 -8.15 10.04
N MET A 313 6.65 -8.09 8.78
CA MET A 313 6.71 -6.89 7.95
C MET A 313 5.39 -6.70 7.21
N GLY A 314 4.98 -5.44 7.03
CA GLY A 314 3.71 -5.17 6.36
C GLY A 314 3.40 -3.68 6.28
N ALA A 315 2.12 -3.36 6.13
CA ALA A 315 1.60 -2.00 6.14
C ALA A 315 0.60 -1.78 7.26
N VAL A 316 0.46 -0.54 7.67
CA VAL A 316 -0.73 -0.03 8.37
C VAL A 316 -1.36 1.00 7.44
N THR A 317 -2.54 0.68 6.94
CA THR A 317 -3.30 1.62 6.10
C THR A 317 -4.34 2.34 6.96
N GLY A 318 -4.43 3.63 6.76
CA GLY A 318 -5.39 4.49 7.46
C GLY A 318 -5.74 5.73 6.63
N PHE A 319 -6.38 6.67 7.27
CA PHE A 319 -6.78 7.92 6.64
C PHE A 319 -6.28 9.11 7.42
N ALA A 320 -5.68 10.04 6.72
CA ALA A 320 -5.28 11.35 7.21
C ALA A 320 -6.33 12.41 6.82
N VAL A 321 -6.29 13.52 7.52
CA VAL A 321 -7.18 14.67 7.31
C VAL A 321 -6.35 15.86 6.87
N ASN A 322 -6.82 16.55 5.85
CA ASN A 322 -6.24 17.78 5.33
C ASN A 322 -6.40 18.90 6.39
N PRO A 323 -5.37 19.73 6.66
CA PRO A 323 -5.47 20.82 7.64
C PRO A 323 -6.55 21.86 7.31
N GLU A 324 -6.91 22.01 6.03
CA GLU A 324 -7.97 22.92 5.56
C GLU A 324 -9.36 22.27 5.51
N ALA A 325 -9.48 21.01 5.98
CA ALA A 325 -10.75 20.28 5.95
C ALA A 325 -11.70 20.76 7.06
N PRO A 326 -13.03 20.72 6.84
CA PRO A 326 -14.02 20.98 7.87
C PRO A 326 -13.98 19.90 8.98
N ASP A 327 -14.46 20.23 10.18
CA ASP A 327 -14.49 19.28 11.32
C ASP A 327 -15.22 17.97 11.02
N ALA A 328 -16.19 17.99 10.09
CA ALA A 328 -16.87 16.80 9.61
C ALA A 328 -15.92 15.74 9.00
N ALA A 329 -14.74 16.13 8.50
CA ALA A 329 -13.71 15.20 8.02
C ALA A 329 -13.12 14.39 9.18
N VAL A 330 -12.92 15.02 10.35
CA VAL A 330 -12.49 14.35 11.58
C VAL A 330 -13.58 13.40 12.09
N ASP A 331 -14.84 13.82 12.06
CA ASP A 331 -15.97 12.97 12.42
C ASP A 331 -16.04 11.73 11.51
N PHE A 332 -15.74 11.88 10.23
CA PHE A 332 -15.75 10.77 9.27
C PHE A 332 -14.65 9.75 9.54
N VAL A 333 -13.42 10.15 9.85
CA VAL A 333 -12.36 9.18 10.21
C VAL A 333 -12.64 8.50 11.55
N ASN A 334 -13.22 9.19 12.53
CA ASN A 334 -13.71 8.56 13.77
C ASN A 334 -14.84 7.56 13.49
N PHE A 335 -15.77 7.88 12.58
CA PHE A 335 -16.84 6.98 12.16
C PHE A 335 -16.32 5.70 11.51
N MET A 336 -15.29 5.79 10.65
CA MET A 336 -14.63 4.61 10.06
C MET A 336 -14.07 3.68 11.13
N ALA A 337 -13.61 4.22 12.25
CA ALA A 337 -12.98 3.48 13.34
C ALA A 337 -13.99 2.82 14.32
N GLU A 338 -15.30 3.11 14.21
CA GLU A 338 -16.31 2.44 15.03
C GLU A 338 -16.27 0.92 14.80
N LYS A 339 -16.38 0.12 15.87
CA LYS A 339 -16.29 -1.35 15.82
C LYS A 339 -17.12 -1.96 14.69
N SER A 340 -18.40 -1.58 14.58
CA SER A 340 -19.31 -2.12 13.57
C SER A 340 -18.87 -1.81 12.13
N ASN A 341 -18.16 -0.70 11.91
CA ASN A 341 -17.63 -0.31 10.62
C ASN A 341 -16.31 -1.04 10.32
N GLN A 342 -15.48 -1.27 11.33
CA GLN A 342 -14.29 -2.11 11.23
C GLN A 342 -14.63 -3.59 10.95
N GLU A 343 -15.69 -4.14 11.54
CA GLU A 343 -16.20 -5.48 11.25
C GLU A 343 -16.65 -5.61 9.78
N LYS A 344 -17.39 -4.61 9.28
CA LYS A 344 -17.79 -4.56 7.87
C LYS A 344 -16.59 -4.40 6.93
N TYR A 345 -15.58 -3.59 7.34
CA TYR A 345 -14.34 -3.43 6.60
C TYR A 345 -13.61 -4.77 6.44
N ALA A 346 -13.41 -5.50 7.54
CA ALA A 346 -12.76 -6.81 7.52
C ALA A 346 -13.46 -7.78 6.55
N THR A 347 -14.78 -7.79 6.54
CA THR A 347 -15.58 -8.65 5.65
C THR A 347 -15.48 -8.21 4.19
N ALA A 348 -15.64 -6.91 3.90
CA ALA A 348 -15.66 -6.39 2.52
C ALA A 348 -14.29 -6.52 1.84
N PHE A 349 -13.22 -6.26 2.58
CA PHE A 349 -11.86 -6.33 2.06
C PHE A 349 -11.19 -7.69 2.25
N SER A 350 -11.84 -8.63 2.95
CA SER A 350 -11.25 -9.92 3.31
C SER A 350 -9.84 -9.75 3.91
N THR A 351 -9.71 -8.89 4.92
CA THR A 351 -8.44 -8.45 5.51
C THR A 351 -8.53 -8.32 7.04
N ILE A 352 -7.42 -7.95 7.69
CA ILE A 352 -7.35 -7.75 9.14
C ILE A 352 -7.67 -6.29 9.48
N PRO A 353 -8.74 -5.99 10.23
CA PRO A 353 -9.07 -4.63 10.64
C PRO A 353 -8.04 -4.10 11.66
N ALA A 354 -7.89 -2.77 11.76
CA ALA A 354 -6.99 -2.17 12.74
C ALA A 354 -7.48 -2.31 14.18
N SER A 355 -8.80 -2.37 14.38
CA SER A 355 -9.39 -2.57 15.69
C SER A 355 -9.38 -4.04 16.11
N ALA A 356 -8.67 -4.36 17.20
CA ALA A 356 -8.66 -5.71 17.75
C ALA A 356 -10.07 -6.20 18.19
N GLU A 357 -10.99 -5.29 18.53
CA GLU A 357 -12.37 -5.65 18.88
C GLU A 357 -13.19 -6.16 17.68
N ALA A 358 -12.70 -5.95 16.44
CA ALA A 358 -13.34 -6.41 15.21
C ALA A 358 -12.72 -7.71 14.65
N TYR A 359 -11.74 -8.32 15.32
CA TYR A 359 -11.08 -9.55 14.84
C TYR A 359 -12.04 -10.74 14.71
N ASP A 360 -13.12 -10.79 15.50
CA ASP A 360 -14.14 -11.84 15.40
C ASP A 360 -14.89 -11.84 14.05
N ALA A 361 -14.85 -10.73 13.31
CA ALA A 361 -15.43 -10.66 11.96
C ALA A 361 -14.53 -11.30 10.89
N VAL A 362 -13.27 -11.58 11.20
CA VAL A 362 -12.34 -12.26 10.29
C VAL A 362 -12.65 -13.76 10.28
N THR A 363 -13.12 -14.27 9.15
CA THR A 363 -13.53 -15.67 9.00
C THR A 363 -12.51 -16.56 8.29
N ASP A 364 -11.62 -15.98 7.49
CA ASP A 364 -10.57 -16.71 6.77
C ASP A 364 -9.53 -17.29 7.74
N GLU A 365 -9.22 -18.59 7.61
CA GLU A 365 -8.33 -19.31 8.53
C GLU A 365 -6.86 -18.86 8.40
N ASN A 366 -6.41 -18.44 7.20
CA ASN A 366 -5.06 -17.90 7.03
C ASN A 366 -4.94 -16.56 7.76
N LEU A 367 -5.94 -15.68 7.62
CA LEU A 367 -5.96 -14.39 8.32
C LEU A 367 -6.03 -14.55 9.85
N LYS A 368 -6.79 -15.54 10.35
CA LYS A 368 -6.81 -15.87 11.77
C LYS A 368 -5.44 -16.33 12.27
N ALA A 369 -4.75 -17.19 11.50
CA ALA A 369 -3.40 -17.62 11.84
C ALA A 369 -2.41 -16.44 11.87
N ILE A 370 -2.54 -15.50 10.95
CA ILE A 370 -1.74 -14.26 10.93
C ILE A 370 -2.03 -13.41 12.16
N ILE A 371 -3.30 -13.24 12.55
CA ILE A 371 -3.67 -12.52 13.79
C ILE A 371 -3.00 -13.16 15.01
N GLU A 372 -2.99 -14.50 15.09
CA GLU A 372 -2.30 -15.19 16.20
C GLU A 372 -0.77 -15.02 16.15
N ALA A 373 -0.17 -14.91 14.97
CA ALA A 373 1.24 -14.56 14.83
C ALA A 373 1.52 -13.11 15.26
N MET A 374 0.66 -12.16 14.88
CA MET A 374 0.75 -10.76 15.33
C MET A 374 0.71 -10.63 16.86
N LYS A 375 -0.18 -11.39 17.53
CA LYS A 375 -0.28 -11.37 19.00
C LYS A 375 0.98 -11.88 19.72
N LYS A 376 1.80 -12.69 19.04
CA LYS A 376 3.04 -13.27 19.58
C LYS A 376 4.28 -12.48 19.20
N SER A 377 4.16 -11.59 18.23
CA SER A 377 5.27 -10.76 17.75
C SER A 377 5.46 -9.54 18.63
N ASP A 378 6.69 -9.06 18.75
CA ASP A 378 7.05 -7.80 19.44
C ASP A 378 6.69 -6.55 18.60
N GLY A 379 5.99 -6.74 17.47
CA GLY A 379 5.57 -5.68 16.56
C GLY A 379 5.76 -6.05 15.10
N MET A 380 5.43 -5.12 14.20
CA MET A 380 5.55 -5.30 12.76
C MET A 380 6.40 -4.16 12.18
N GLN A 381 7.43 -4.52 11.40
CA GLN A 381 8.17 -3.55 10.59
C GLN A 381 7.29 -3.09 9.43
N LEU A 382 7.33 -1.80 9.10
CA LEU A 382 6.69 -1.31 7.87
C LEU A 382 7.49 -1.76 6.64
N TRP A 383 6.80 -1.88 5.49
CA TRP A 383 7.50 -2.04 4.21
C TRP A 383 8.63 -1.02 4.08
N MET A 384 9.80 -1.45 3.59
CA MET A 384 10.98 -0.58 3.61
C MET A 384 10.79 0.73 2.84
N ASP A 385 10.09 0.71 1.71
CA ASP A 385 9.82 1.93 0.96
C ASP A 385 8.93 2.92 1.74
N THR A 386 8.02 2.40 2.57
CA THR A 386 7.19 3.20 3.47
C THR A 386 8.00 3.71 4.67
N ALA A 387 8.84 2.86 5.26
CA ALA A 387 9.66 3.19 6.42
C ALA A 387 10.82 4.15 6.09
N LEU A 388 11.32 4.12 4.85
CA LEU A 388 12.43 4.95 4.39
C LEU A 388 12.00 6.29 3.79
N GLY A 389 10.70 6.46 3.46
CA GLY A 389 10.15 7.62 2.78
C GLY A 389 10.24 7.54 1.26
N GLY A 390 9.50 8.43 0.58
CA GLY A 390 9.33 8.37 -0.87
C GLY A 390 10.64 8.42 -1.66
N ASN A 391 11.58 9.26 -1.25
CA ASN A 391 12.85 9.43 -1.97
C ASN A 391 13.72 8.17 -1.95
N ILE A 392 14.00 7.62 -0.76
CA ILE A 392 14.84 6.41 -0.61
C ILE A 392 14.07 5.17 -1.08
N GLY A 393 12.78 5.08 -0.77
CA GLY A 393 11.92 3.96 -1.17
C GLY A 393 11.83 3.79 -2.68
N ASN A 394 11.66 4.89 -3.43
CA ASN A 394 11.63 4.85 -4.89
C ASN A 394 12.99 4.48 -5.49
N ALA A 395 14.10 4.98 -4.90
CA ALA A 395 15.44 4.60 -5.33
C ALA A 395 15.72 3.11 -5.09
N LEU A 396 15.29 2.59 -3.95
CA LEU A 396 15.36 1.16 -3.61
C LEU A 396 14.58 0.31 -4.63
N ASN A 397 13.29 0.62 -4.85
CA ASN A 397 12.44 -0.12 -5.77
C ASN A 397 13.00 -0.12 -7.20
N SER A 398 13.48 1.03 -7.66
CA SER A 398 14.12 1.16 -8.96
C SER A 398 15.42 0.33 -9.05
N GLY A 399 16.24 0.33 -7.99
CA GLY A 399 17.45 -0.49 -7.90
C GLY A 399 17.15 -1.99 -7.97
N VAL A 400 16.07 -2.44 -7.30
CA VAL A 400 15.61 -3.84 -7.35
C VAL A 400 15.16 -4.22 -8.76
N VAL A 401 14.37 -3.38 -9.43
CA VAL A 401 13.94 -3.63 -10.82
C VAL A 401 15.15 -3.66 -11.77
N ASN A 402 16.14 -2.81 -11.57
CA ASN A 402 17.38 -2.83 -12.36
C ASN A 402 18.16 -4.14 -12.17
N LEU A 403 18.27 -4.64 -10.92
CA LEU A 403 18.87 -5.95 -10.66
C LEU A 403 18.13 -7.06 -11.43
N LEU A 404 16.81 -7.10 -11.31
CA LEU A 404 15.96 -8.13 -11.95
C LEU A 404 15.93 -8.05 -13.47
N SER A 405 16.17 -6.87 -14.04
CA SER A 405 16.31 -6.68 -15.51
C SER A 405 17.72 -6.92 -16.05
N GLY A 406 18.68 -7.26 -15.17
CA GLY A 406 20.08 -7.44 -15.55
C GLY A 406 20.84 -6.13 -15.83
N GLN A 407 20.27 -4.98 -15.48
CA GLN A 407 20.89 -3.66 -15.67
C GLN A 407 21.63 -3.13 -14.42
N GLY A 408 21.56 -3.86 -13.31
CA GLY A 408 22.19 -3.49 -12.04
C GLY A 408 22.67 -4.70 -11.26
N THR A 409 23.36 -4.42 -10.15
CA THR A 409 23.88 -5.41 -9.21
C THR A 409 23.29 -5.20 -7.81
N SER A 410 23.46 -6.17 -6.92
CA SER A 410 23.07 -6.04 -5.50
C SER A 410 23.74 -4.83 -4.83
N ALA A 411 24.98 -4.52 -5.20
CA ALA A 411 25.69 -3.34 -4.69
C ALA A 411 25.09 -2.01 -5.20
N ASP A 412 24.52 -2.01 -6.41
CA ASP A 412 23.87 -0.81 -6.97
C ASP A 412 22.55 -0.48 -6.24
N ILE A 413 21.83 -1.48 -5.72
CA ILE A 413 20.67 -1.23 -4.84
C ILE A 413 21.11 -0.45 -3.60
N VAL A 414 22.14 -0.95 -2.91
CA VAL A 414 22.69 -0.31 -1.71
C VAL A 414 23.21 1.10 -2.01
N LYS A 415 23.89 1.25 -3.14
CA LYS A 415 24.37 2.57 -3.59
C LYS A 415 23.22 3.53 -3.86
N ALA A 416 22.16 3.09 -4.51
CA ALA A 416 20.98 3.93 -4.79
C ALA A 416 20.32 4.43 -3.51
N MET A 417 20.16 3.54 -2.50
CA MET A 417 19.65 3.94 -1.18
C MET A 417 20.53 4.97 -0.50
N LYS A 418 21.86 4.76 -0.49
CA LYS A 418 22.84 5.71 0.12
C LYS A 418 22.83 7.06 -0.59
N ASP A 419 22.80 7.05 -1.92
CA ASP A 419 22.79 8.28 -2.73
C ASP A 419 21.49 9.07 -2.53
N ALA A 420 20.34 8.38 -2.37
CA ALA A 420 19.07 9.01 -2.06
C ALA A 420 19.05 9.57 -0.64
N ALA A 421 19.54 8.83 0.35
CA ALA A 421 19.65 9.29 1.74
C ALA A 421 20.54 10.54 1.90
N ALA A 422 21.59 10.66 1.09
CA ALA A 422 22.49 11.83 1.12
C ALA A 422 21.88 13.12 0.52
N LYS A 423 20.74 13.00 -0.17
CA LYS A 423 20.04 14.14 -0.79
C LYS A 423 18.95 14.73 0.11
N GLY A 424 18.69 14.12 1.23
CA GLY A 424 17.71 14.52 2.24
C GLY A 424 16.44 13.78 2.08
#